data_ece2e179d8061cc352fbf40d41f20e83
#
_entry.id   ece2e179d8061cc352fbf40d41f20e83
#
_cell.length_a   1.000
_cell.length_b   1.000
_cell.length_c   1.000
_cell.angle_alpha   90.00
_cell.angle_beta   90.00
_cell.angle_gamma   90.00
#
_symmetry.space_group_name_H-M   'P 1'
#
loop_
_entity.id
_entity.type
_entity.pdbx_description
1 polymer ?
#
loop_
_entity_poly.entity_id
_entity_poly.type
_entity_poly.pdbx_seq_one_letter_code
_entity_poly.pdbx_strand_id
1 'polypeptide(L)'
;VHQVSYAEYYFTDIVIATGGHAGYDIIKNLDIDIVTPKPSLVGLNTNNKAPSGIVLKDVLSNDLKICDDLLFTHFGISGPLAYKISSIKARENFPYKLSFDLYPKEIELQKFLNNSPHKDVKNILADFLPSGFVKYILSDLADIKAHKIDGKTRDLILDKIHNFEVIVTGTNKGEETVTAGGVKLNEVNPKTMEAKKYPHIYFIGEILDIDGFCGGFNLQNAWSTAFVAAEAISSY
;
A
#
# COMPACT_ATOMS: atom_id res chain seq x y z
N VAL A 1 18.10 -36.02 -27.03
CA VAL A 1 16.65 -36.24 -27.19
C VAL A 1 16.05 -36.14 -25.80
N HIS A 2 15.40 -35.03 -25.48
CA HIS A 2 14.65 -34.91 -24.23
C HIS A 2 13.28 -35.57 -24.43
N GLN A 3 13.07 -36.66 -23.71
CA GLN A 3 11.79 -37.35 -23.69
C GLN A 3 10.87 -36.56 -22.76
N VAL A 4 9.88 -35.81 -23.30
CA VAL A 4 8.84 -35.18 -22.54
C VAL A 4 7.77 -36.24 -22.27
N SER A 5 7.61 -36.68 -21.03
CA SER A 5 6.51 -37.53 -20.62
C SER A 5 5.30 -36.67 -20.31
N TYR A 6 4.19 -36.91 -20.99
CA TYR A 6 2.90 -36.33 -20.68
C TYR A 6 2.19 -37.31 -19.74
N ALA A 7 1.67 -36.78 -18.61
CA ALA A 7 0.75 -37.50 -17.75
C ALA A 7 -0.66 -36.97 -18.04
N GLU A 8 -1.59 -37.86 -18.35
CA GLU A 8 -3.01 -37.53 -18.48
C GLU A 8 -3.69 -37.78 -17.12
N TYR A 9 -4.45 -36.79 -16.65
CA TYR A 9 -5.23 -36.86 -15.42
C TYR A 9 -6.71 -36.71 -15.76
N TYR A 10 -7.53 -37.55 -15.19
CA TYR A 10 -9.00 -37.46 -15.28
C TYR A 10 -9.53 -36.98 -13.94
N PHE A 11 -10.35 -35.95 -13.95
CA PHE A 11 -10.98 -35.35 -12.76
C PHE A 11 -12.39 -34.90 -13.10
N THR A 12 -13.25 -34.81 -12.09
CA THR A 12 -14.61 -34.29 -12.21
C THR A 12 -14.63 -32.78 -12.03
N ASP A 13 -13.85 -32.26 -11.11
CA ASP A 13 -13.81 -30.84 -10.73
C ASP A 13 -12.38 -30.34 -10.63
N ILE A 14 -12.16 -29.09 -11.01
CA ILE A 14 -10.89 -28.38 -10.90
C ILE A 14 -11.06 -27.16 -10.04
N VAL A 15 -10.29 -27.05 -8.96
CA VAL A 15 -10.24 -25.86 -8.11
C VAL A 15 -8.90 -25.15 -8.33
N ILE A 16 -8.96 -23.91 -8.82
CA ILE A 16 -7.78 -23.07 -9.09
C ILE A 16 -7.59 -22.11 -7.89
N ALA A 17 -6.55 -22.39 -7.11
CA ALA A 17 -6.20 -21.69 -5.86
C ALA A 17 -4.72 -21.29 -5.83
N THR A 18 -4.18 -20.83 -6.96
CA THR A 18 -2.74 -20.66 -7.19
C THR A 18 -2.17 -19.35 -6.64
N GLY A 19 -3.01 -18.50 -6.06
CA GLY A 19 -2.62 -17.16 -5.58
C GLY A 19 -2.52 -16.12 -6.71
N GLY A 20 -2.08 -14.92 -6.37
CA GLY A 20 -2.08 -13.76 -7.26
C GLY A 20 -0.92 -13.69 -8.26
N HIS A 21 0.14 -14.48 -8.06
CA HIS A 21 1.36 -14.44 -8.90
C HIS A 21 1.47 -15.60 -9.89
N ALA A 22 0.73 -16.68 -9.70
CA ALA A 22 0.88 -17.91 -10.47
C ALA A 22 -0.50 -18.41 -10.98
N GLY A 23 -0.44 -19.42 -11.87
CA GLY A 23 -1.65 -20.09 -12.36
C GLY A 23 -2.32 -19.45 -13.55
N TYR A 24 -1.98 -18.21 -13.92
CA TYR A 24 -2.56 -17.58 -15.11
C TYR A 24 -2.23 -18.31 -16.41
N ASP A 25 -1.09 -19.01 -16.46
CA ASP A 25 -0.72 -19.86 -17.59
C ASP A 25 -1.65 -21.07 -17.78
N ILE A 26 -2.25 -21.55 -16.69
CA ILE A 26 -3.21 -22.66 -16.71
C ILE A 26 -4.51 -22.23 -17.40
N ILE A 27 -4.93 -20.99 -17.13
CA ILE A 27 -6.23 -20.46 -17.60
C ILE A 27 -6.12 -19.56 -18.84
N LYS A 28 -4.89 -19.29 -19.34
CA LYS A 28 -4.69 -18.40 -20.50
C LYS A 28 -5.36 -18.87 -21.79
N ASN A 29 -5.61 -20.19 -21.92
CA ASN A 29 -6.29 -20.78 -23.08
C ASN A 29 -7.81 -20.85 -22.90
N LEU A 30 -8.32 -20.49 -21.73
CA LEU A 30 -9.73 -20.33 -21.47
C LEU A 30 -10.15 -18.89 -21.84
N ASP A 31 -11.33 -18.74 -22.41
CA ASP A 31 -11.93 -17.43 -22.68
C ASP A 31 -12.46 -16.82 -21.38
N ILE A 32 -11.55 -16.46 -20.48
CA ILE A 32 -11.83 -15.87 -19.17
C ILE A 32 -11.09 -14.53 -19.06
N ASP A 33 -11.82 -13.49 -18.75
CA ASP A 33 -11.30 -12.15 -18.58
C ASP A 33 -10.45 -12.04 -17.30
N ILE A 34 -9.22 -11.53 -17.46
CA ILE A 34 -8.28 -11.31 -16.37
C ILE A 34 -7.92 -9.83 -16.30
N VAL A 35 -8.07 -9.24 -15.12
CA VAL A 35 -7.47 -7.94 -14.80
C VAL A 35 -5.98 -8.16 -14.54
N THR A 36 -5.12 -7.44 -15.27
CA THR A 36 -3.66 -7.61 -15.15
C THR A 36 -3.22 -7.42 -13.70
N PRO A 37 -2.58 -8.44 -13.09
CA PRO A 37 -2.11 -8.36 -11.72
C PRO A 37 -1.07 -7.26 -11.52
N LYS A 38 -1.18 -6.52 -10.42
CA LYS A 38 -0.28 -5.45 -10.00
C LYS A 38 0.08 -5.64 -8.53
N PRO A 39 1.30 -5.28 -8.10
CA PRO A 39 1.66 -5.30 -6.69
C PRO A 39 0.71 -4.45 -5.84
N SER A 40 0.24 -5.02 -4.73
CA SER A 40 -0.58 -4.38 -3.71
C SER A 40 -0.02 -4.66 -2.31
N LEU A 41 -0.35 -3.84 -1.32
CA LEU A 41 0.18 -3.92 0.04
C LEU A 41 1.72 -3.99 0.07
N VAL A 42 2.36 -3.09 -0.67
CA VAL A 42 3.80 -3.07 -0.90
C VAL A 42 4.38 -1.69 -0.59
N GLY A 43 5.66 -1.63 -0.21
CA GLY A 43 6.40 -0.38 -0.07
C GLY A 43 6.48 0.39 -1.40
N LEU A 44 6.55 1.71 -1.32
CA LEU A 44 6.57 2.61 -2.46
C LEU A 44 7.94 3.28 -2.59
N ASN A 45 8.54 3.16 -3.77
CA ASN A 45 9.76 3.87 -4.11
C ASN A 45 9.46 5.36 -4.30
N THR A 46 10.26 6.22 -3.70
CA THR A 46 10.09 7.67 -3.83
C THR A 46 11.39 8.35 -4.24
N ASN A 47 11.26 9.56 -4.78
CA ASN A 47 12.42 10.39 -5.10
C ASN A 47 13.01 11.10 -3.87
N ASN A 48 12.35 11.05 -2.71
CA ASN A 48 12.78 11.68 -1.47
C ASN A 48 13.86 10.83 -0.79
N LYS A 49 14.90 11.49 -0.28
CA LYS A 49 15.96 10.86 0.49
C LYS A 49 15.82 11.16 1.99
N ALA A 50 14.65 10.86 2.53
CA ALA A 50 14.42 10.97 3.98
C ALA A 50 15.31 9.98 4.75
N PRO A 51 15.70 10.29 5.98
CA PRO A 51 16.45 9.36 6.83
C PRO A 51 15.69 8.04 6.98
N SER A 52 16.37 6.94 6.71
CA SER A 52 15.80 5.59 6.81
C SER A 52 15.60 5.13 8.26
N GLY A 53 14.60 4.29 8.50
CA GLY A 53 14.30 3.73 9.81
C GLY A 53 13.44 4.64 10.71
N ILE A 54 12.91 5.73 10.18
CA ILE A 54 12.03 6.64 10.93
C ILE A 54 10.58 6.22 10.73
N VAL A 55 9.89 5.97 11.84
CA VAL A 55 8.44 5.75 11.88
C VAL A 55 7.76 7.02 12.39
N LEU A 56 6.82 7.53 11.61
CA LEU A 56 5.89 8.57 12.04
C LEU A 56 4.53 7.94 12.33
N LYS A 57 3.94 8.30 13.46
CA LYS A 57 2.65 7.79 13.91
C LYS A 57 1.51 8.67 13.40
N ASP A 58 0.37 8.05 13.13
CA ASP A 58 -0.88 8.74 12.79
C ASP A 58 -0.73 9.76 11.65
N VAL A 59 0.08 9.48 10.63
CA VAL A 59 0.24 10.34 9.45
C VAL A 59 -1.00 10.31 8.58
N LEU A 60 -1.50 11.47 8.18
CA LEU A 60 -2.66 11.60 7.29
C LEU A 60 -2.20 11.79 5.85
N SER A 61 -2.68 10.96 4.93
CA SER A 61 -2.60 11.26 3.50
C SER A 61 -3.61 12.34 3.14
N ASN A 62 -3.13 13.51 2.69
CA ASN A 62 -3.98 14.63 2.31
C ASN A 62 -4.86 14.32 1.09
N ASP A 63 -4.36 13.50 0.17
CA ASP A 63 -5.04 13.13 -1.06
C ASP A 63 -6.15 12.09 -0.81
N LEU A 64 -5.86 11.06 -0.02
CA LEU A 64 -6.76 9.91 0.17
C LEU A 64 -7.60 9.99 1.45
N LYS A 65 -7.30 10.93 2.34
CA LYS A 65 -7.96 11.10 3.65
C LYS A 65 -7.92 9.85 4.52
N ILE A 66 -6.83 9.09 4.42
CA ILE A 66 -6.55 7.92 5.28
C ILE A 66 -5.39 8.23 6.21
N CYS A 67 -5.47 7.73 7.43
CA CYS A 67 -4.49 7.95 8.48
C CYS A 67 -3.93 6.61 8.96
N ASP A 68 -2.61 6.51 9.11
CA ASP A 68 -1.91 5.38 9.73
C ASP A 68 -0.42 5.69 9.91
N ASP A 69 0.34 4.73 10.43
CA ASP A 69 1.78 4.84 10.61
C ASP A 69 2.53 4.80 9.27
N LEU A 70 3.50 5.69 9.10
CA LEU A 70 4.35 5.81 7.93
C LEU A 70 5.81 5.54 8.29
N LEU A 71 6.43 4.57 7.61
CA LEU A 71 7.85 4.23 7.75
C LEU A 71 8.65 4.80 6.57
N PHE A 72 9.67 5.59 6.84
CA PHE A 72 10.68 6.00 5.86
C PHE A 72 11.79 4.96 5.76
N THR A 73 12.09 4.52 4.54
CA THR A 73 13.09 3.51 4.21
C THR A 73 14.15 4.06 3.27
N HIS A 74 15.17 3.26 2.97
CA HIS A 74 16.23 3.65 2.01
C HIS A 74 15.72 3.74 0.57
N PHE A 75 14.59 3.10 0.23
CA PHE A 75 13.98 3.15 -1.11
C PHE A 75 12.82 4.16 -1.21
N GLY A 76 12.27 4.59 -0.09
CA GLY A 76 11.13 5.51 -0.06
C GLY A 76 10.28 5.34 1.19
N ILE A 77 9.02 4.95 1.04
CA ILE A 77 8.06 4.82 2.14
C ILE A 77 7.48 3.41 2.21
N SER A 78 7.19 2.97 3.44
CA SER A 78 6.62 1.66 3.76
C SER A 78 5.69 1.79 4.98
N GLY A 79 5.28 0.67 5.55
CA GLY A 79 4.40 0.63 6.71
C GLY A 79 2.91 0.70 6.36
N PRO A 80 2.03 0.65 7.36
CA PRO A 80 0.60 0.50 7.16
C PRO A 80 -0.02 1.53 6.21
N LEU A 81 0.36 2.82 6.34
CA LEU A 81 -0.15 3.88 5.45
C LEU A 81 0.29 3.66 4.01
N ALA A 82 1.57 3.37 3.76
CA ALA A 82 2.08 3.12 2.42
C ALA A 82 1.44 1.89 1.77
N TYR A 83 1.18 0.83 2.55
CA TYR A 83 0.50 -0.37 2.07
C TYR A 83 -0.96 -0.09 1.66
N LYS A 84 -1.71 0.68 2.45
CA LYS A 84 -3.06 1.13 2.07
C LYS A 84 -3.04 1.95 0.77
N ILE A 85 -2.09 2.88 0.66
CA ILE A 85 -1.93 3.71 -0.53
C ILE A 85 -1.60 2.85 -1.75
N SER A 86 -0.66 1.90 -1.63
CA SER A 86 -0.28 1.03 -2.73
C SER A 86 -1.43 0.17 -3.24
N SER A 87 -2.33 -0.29 -2.36
CA SER A 87 -3.54 -1.01 -2.74
C SER A 87 -4.53 -0.10 -3.48
N ILE A 88 -4.86 1.06 -2.92
CA ILE A 88 -5.80 2.01 -3.56
C ILE A 88 -5.29 2.47 -4.93
N LYS A 89 -3.99 2.72 -5.05
CA LYS A 89 -3.34 3.23 -6.27
C LYS A 89 -2.68 2.16 -7.14
N ALA A 90 -2.93 0.87 -6.89
CA ALA A 90 -2.28 -0.24 -7.60
C ALA A 90 -2.43 -0.15 -9.13
N ARG A 91 -3.54 0.44 -9.62
CA ARG A 91 -3.85 0.58 -11.04
C ARG A 91 -3.44 1.93 -11.64
N GLU A 92 -2.90 2.86 -10.83
CA GLU A 92 -2.40 4.14 -11.33
C GLU A 92 -1.01 4.00 -11.97
N ASN A 93 -0.73 4.89 -12.91
CA ASN A 93 0.58 4.94 -13.57
C ASN A 93 1.57 5.76 -12.75
N PHE A 94 2.83 5.34 -12.74
CA PHE A 94 3.94 6.09 -12.18
C PHE A 94 4.51 7.10 -13.19
N PRO A 95 5.08 8.23 -12.75
CA PRO A 95 5.10 8.70 -11.36
C PRO A 95 3.79 9.40 -10.96
N TYR A 96 3.49 9.41 -9.64
CA TYR A 96 2.42 10.24 -9.08
C TYR A 96 2.87 10.90 -7.76
N LYS A 97 2.21 11.99 -7.41
CA LYS A 97 2.50 12.77 -6.21
C LYS A 97 1.59 12.36 -5.07
N LEU A 98 2.13 12.35 -3.86
CA LEU A 98 1.40 12.24 -2.61
C LEU A 98 1.74 13.41 -1.70
N SER A 99 0.76 13.86 -0.93
CA SER A 99 0.92 14.84 0.14
C SER A 99 0.51 14.24 1.48
N PHE A 100 1.28 14.53 2.51
CA PHE A 100 1.06 14.03 3.86
C PHE A 100 1.00 15.16 4.88
N ASP A 101 0.04 15.09 5.79
CA ASP A 101 0.12 15.77 7.07
C ASP A 101 0.86 14.84 8.05
N LEU A 102 2.09 15.21 8.38
CA LEU A 102 2.98 14.42 9.23
C LEU A 102 2.61 14.47 10.71
N TYR A 103 1.78 15.44 11.09
CA TYR A 103 1.27 15.62 12.45
C TYR A 103 -0.13 16.24 12.37
N PRO A 104 -1.19 15.45 12.16
CA PRO A 104 -2.55 15.94 11.89
C PRO A 104 -3.26 16.45 13.15
N LYS A 105 -2.57 17.29 13.90
CA LYS A 105 -3.05 18.01 15.09
C LYS A 105 -2.58 19.45 14.99
N GLU A 106 -3.29 20.35 15.65
CA GLU A 106 -2.90 21.74 15.69
C GLU A 106 -1.56 21.93 16.42
N ILE A 107 -0.63 22.63 15.79
CA ILE A 107 0.63 23.03 16.38
C ILE A 107 0.59 24.54 16.64
N GLU A 108 0.40 24.95 17.89
CA GLU A 108 0.52 26.37 18.30
C GLU A 108 2.00 26.83 18.24
N LEU A 109 2.62 26.74 17.05
CA LEU A 109 4.06 26.96 16.89
C LEU A 109 4.52 28.30 17.44
N GLN A 110 3.73 29.39 17.25
CA GLN A 110 4.04 30.72 17.77
C GLN A 110 4.20 30.74 19.29
N LYS A 111 3.36 30.01 20.01
CA LYS A 111 3.44 29.89 21.46
C LYS A 111 4.73 29.19 21.91
N PHE A 112 5.11 28.10 21.22
CA PHE A 112 6.35 27.38 21.50
C PHE A 112 7.60 28.21 21.18
N LEU A 113 7.58 28.99 20.10
CA LEU A 113 8.65 29.91 19.72
C LEU A 113 8.83 31.00 20.79
N ASN A 114 7.74 31.60 21.25
CA ASN A 114 7.74 32.65 22.28
C ASN A 114 8.25 32.13 23.64
N ASN A 115 7.86 30.91 24.00
CA ASN A 115 8.27 30.28 25.27
C ASN A 115 9.73 29.86 25.30
N SER A 116 10.37 29.74 24.15
CA SER A 116 11.76 29.24 24.03
C SER A 116 12.58 30.03 23.02
N PRO A 117 12.70 31.38 23.17
CA PRO A 117 13.25 32.28 22.14
C PRO A 117 14.70 31.98 21.76
N HIS A 118 15.47 31.36 22.64
CA HIS A 118 16.89 31.03 22.43
C HIS A 118 17.13 29.58 21.99
N LYS A 119 16.10 28.73 21.94
CA LYS A 119 16.22 27.37 21.40
C LYS A 119 16.25 27.38 19.88
N ASP A 120 16.94 26.40 19.29
CA ASP A 120 16.85 26.13 17.86
C ASP A 120 15.49 25.53 17.54
N VAL A 121 14.93 25.86 16.38
CA VAL A 121 13.60 25.41 15.95
C VAL A 121 13.49 23.88 15.95
N LYS A 122 14.54 23.16 15.53
CA LYS A 122 14.57 21.69 15.58
C LYS A 122 14.33 21.11 16.98
N ASN A 123 14.82 21.80 18.02
CA ASN A 123 14.67 21.35 19.40
C ASN A 123 13.26 21.64 19.96
N ILE A 124 12.56 22.61 19.38
CA ILE A 124 11.15 22.89 19.69
C ILE A 124 10.25 21.85 19.00
N LEU A 125 10.54 21.55 17.75
CA LEU A 125 9.72 20.60 16.96
C LEU A 125 10.03 19.13 17.29
N ALA A 126 11.09 18.84 18.05
CA ALA A 126 11.41 17.48 18.51
C ALA A 126 10.33 16.89 19.46
N ASP A 127 9.46 17.74 20.02
CA ASP A 127 8.32 17.30 20.81
C ASP A 127 7.16 16.74 19.93
N PHE A 128 7.16 17.03 18.62
CA PHE A 128 6.12 16.64 17.67
C PHE A 128 6.60 15.57 16.68
N LEU A 129 7.85 15.67 16.23
CA LEU A 129 8.44 14.79 15.21
C LEU A 129 9.84 14.36 15.61
N PRO A 130 10.31 13.16 15.21
CA PRO A 130 11.68 12.71 15.50
C PRO A 130 12.72 13.72 15.03
N SER A 131 13.70 14.06 15.90
CA SER A 131 14.67 15.15 15.67
C SER A 131 15.47 15.01 14.38
N GLY A 132 15.85 13.80 13.99
CA GLY A 132 16.52 13.53 12.73
C GLY A 132 15.64 13.84 11.51
N PHE A 133 14.34 13.60 11.63
CA PHE A 133 13.39 13.92 10.57
C PHE A 133 13.09 15.42 10.50
N VAL A 134 12.94 16.09 11.66
CA VAL A 134 12.81 17.55 11.72
C VAL A 134 13.97 18.23 11.01
N LYS A 135 15.19 17.78 11.27
CA LYS A 135 16.39 18.32 10.62
C LYS A 135 16.36 18.12 9.09
N TYR A 136 15.87 17.00 8.64
CA TYR A 136 15.71 16.70 7.21
C TYR A 136 14.69 17.65 6.53
N ILE A 137 13.47 17.79 7.07
CA ILE A 137 12.42 18.59 6.45
C ILE A 137 12.67 20.10 6.51
N LEU A 138 13.34 20.55 7.58
CA LEU A 138 13.63 21.98 7.77
C LEU A 138 14.93 22.44 7.10
N SER A 139 15.88 21.52 6.86
CA SER A 139 17.21 21.87 6.34
C SER A 139 17.85 23.02 7.14
N ASP A 140 18.21 24.12 6.49
CA ASP A 140 18.86 25.28 7.10
C ASP A 140 17.99 25.98 8.17
N LEU A 141 16.68 25.84 8.11
CA LEU A 141 15.77 26.41 9.12
C LEU A 141 15.86 25.69 10.47
N ALA A 142 16.39 24.47 10.51
CA ALA A 142 16.47 23.64 11.72
C ALA A 142 17.32 24.27 12.84
N ASP A 143 18.40 24.93 12.47
CA ASP A 143 19.39 25.51 13.38
C ASP A 143 19.18 27.01 13.65
N ILE A 144 18.05 27.58 13.15
CA ILE A 144 17.69 28.98 13.43
C ILE A 144 17.10 29.08 14.83
N LYS A 145 17.49 30.13 15.58
CA LYS A 145 16.91 30.44 16.89
C LYS A 145 15.45 30.91 16.76
N ALA A 146 14.60 30.47 17.68
CA ALA A 146 13.16 30.75 17.67
C ALA A 146 12.83 32.25 17.54
N HIS A 147 13.56 33.14 18.23
CA HIS A 147 13.34 34.58 18.14
C HIS A 147 13.63 35.21 16.78
N LYS A 148 14.30 34.48 15.87
CA LYS A 148 14.60 34.92 14.49
C LYS A 148 13.54 34.45 13.49
N ILE A 149 12.56 33.68 13.91
CA ILE A 149 11.50 33.16 13.06
C ILE A 149 10.42 34.21 12.92
N ASP A 150 10.25 34.75 11.74
CA ASP A 150 9.14 35.63 11.40
C ASP A 150 7.86 34.84 11.04
N GLY A 151 6.78 35.56 10.81
CA GLY A 151 5.50 34.95 10.47
C GLY A 151 5.54 34.12 9.19
N LYS A 152 6.25 34.58 8.17
CA LYS A 152 6.38 33.84 6.88
C LYS A 152 7.17 32.55 7.06
N THR A 153 8.26 32.58 7.78
CA THR A 153 9.08 31.39 8.08
C THR A 153 8.32 30.40 8.95
N ARG A 154 7.56 30.89 9.94
CA ARG A 154 6.67 30.06 10.75
C ARG A 154 5.65 29.31 9.87
N ASP A 155 4.95 30.02 8.98
CA ASP A 155 3.94 29.44 8.11
C ASP A 155 4.57 28.44 7.12
N LEU A 156 5.79 28.70 6.61
CA LEU A 156 6.54 27.75 5.80
C LEU A 156 6.91 26.48 6.59
N ILE A 157 7.27 26.60 7.87
CA ILE A 157 7.56 25.44 8.72
C ILE A 157 6.31 24.58 8.91
N LEU A 158 5.15 25.20 9.19
CA LEU A 158 3.89 24.49 9.30
C LEU A 158 3.48 23.83 7.99
N ASP A 159 3.65 24.52 6.87
CA ASP A 159 3.38 23.96 5.53
C ASP A 159 4.23 22.71 5.26
N LYS A 160 5.52 22.74 5.57
CA LYS A 160 6.42 21.57 5.44
C LYS A 160 5.99 20.38 6.30
N ILE A 161 5.29 20.60 7.40
CA ILE A 161 4.78 19.54 8.28
C ILE A 161 3.43 19.02 7.78
N HIS A 162 2.50 19.91 7.42
CA HIS A 162 1.14 19.56 7.07
C HIS A 162 0.94 19.21 5.57
N ASN A 163 1.88 19.61 4.71
CA ASN A 163 1.85 19.37 3.27
C ASN A 163 3.18 18.76 2.77
N PHE A 164 3.68 17.75 3.48
CA PHE A 164 4.91 17.06 3.07
C PHE A 164 4.68 16.25 1.80
N GLU A 165 5.42 16.57 0.74
CA GLU A 165 5.22 15.97 -0.57
C GLU A 165 6.29 14.93 -0.91
N VAL A 166 5.85 13.84 -1.54
CA VAL A 166 6.72 12.83 -2.16
C VAL A 166 6.24 12.51 -3.57
N ILE A 167 7.17 12.19 -4.46
CA ILE A 167 6.86 11.64 -5.77
C ILE A 167 7.13 10.14 -5.73
N VAL A 168 6.08 9.36 -5.91
CA VAL A 168 6.17 7.91 -6.01
C VAL A 168 6.58 7.53 -7.42
N THR A 169 7.64 6.74 -7.55
CA THR A 169 8.23 6.35 -8.84
C THR A 169 8.01 4.89 -9.19
N GLY A 170 7.52 4.10 -8.25
CA GLY A 170 7.26 2.68 -8.44
C GLY A 170 6.95 1.97 -7.12
N THR A 171 6.76 0.67 -7.19
CA THR A 171 6.67 -0.23 -6.04
C THR A 171 8.03 -0.85 -5.71
N ASN A 172 8.25 -1.22 -4.45
CA ASN A 172 9.46 -1.94 -4.07
C ASN A 172 9.32 -3.41 -4.48
N LYS A 173 10.11 -3.82 -5.47
CA LYS A 173 10.02 -5.16 -6.08
C LYS A 173 10.45 -6.26 -5.11
N GLY A 174 9.69 -7.35 -5.09
CA GLY A 174 9.98 -8.54 -4.29
C GLY A 174 9.49 -8.46 -2.84
N GLU A 175 8.77 -7.40 -2.48
CA GLU A 175 8.12 -7.24 -1.17
C GLU A 175 6.59 -7.27 -1.26
N GLU A 176 6.05 -7.64 -2.42
CA GLU A 176 4.61 -7.73 -2.63
C GLU A 176 4.00 -8.78 -1.70
N THR A 177 3.06 -8.34 -0.88
CA THR A 177 2.33 -9.24 0.03
C THR A 177 1.07 -9.77 -0.63
N VAL A 178 0.47 -8.98 -1.51
CA VAL A 178 -0.81 -9.25 -2.18
C VAL A 178 -0.76 -8.70 -3.59
N THR A 179 -1.54 -9.29 -4.47
CA THR A 179 -1.71 -8.84 -5.85
C THR A 179 -3.11 -8.23 -6.05
N ALA A 180 -3.18 -7.02 -6.58
CA ALA A 180 -4.42 -6.43 -7.08
C ALA A 180 -4.62 -6.83 -8.55
N GLY A 181 -5.77 -7.37 -8.89
CA GLY A 181 -6.05 -7.96 -10.19
C GLY A 181 -6.28 -9.48 -10.09
N GLY A 182 -6.55 -10.12 -11.20
CA GLY A 182 -6.89 -11.54 -11.26
C GLY A 182 -8.10 -11.81 -12.16
N VAL A 183 -8.71 -12.97 -12.00
CA VAL A 183 -9.94 -13.35 -12.72
C VAL A 183 -11.05 -12.38 -12.34
N LYS A 184 -11.66 -11.76 -13.37
CA LYS A 184 -12.75 -10.81 -13.13
C LYS A 184 -13.93 -11.49 -12.43
N LEU A 185 -14.51 -10.82 -11.45
CA LEU A 185 -15.61 -11.36 -10.65
C LEU A 185 -16.89 -11.67 -11.46
N ASN A 186 -17.06 -11.00 -12.60
CA ASN A 186 -18.17 -11.29 -13.50
C ASN A 186 -18.03 -12.62 -14.26
N GLU A 187 -16.83 -13.22 -14.32
CA GLU A 187 -16.58 -14.54 -14.90
C GLU A 187 -16.98 -15.68 -13.95
N VAL A 188 -17.20 -15.40 -12.68
CA VAL A 188 -17.42 -16.37 -11.61
C VAL A 188 -18.84 -16.24 -11.05
N ASN A 189 -19.48 -17.35 -10.71
CA ASN A 189 -20.71 -17.38 -9.96
C ASN A 189 -20.42 -17.17 -8.46
N PRO A 190 -20.85 -16.07 -7.83
CA PRO A 190 -20.49 -15.78 -6.44
C PRO A 190 -21.13 -16.74 -5.40
N LYS A 191 -22.10 -17.57 -5.82
CA LYS A 191 -22.76 -18.55 -4.94
C LYS A 191 -22.06 -19.91 -4.94
N THR A 192 -21.21 -20.19 -5.93
CA THR A 192 -20.55 -21.49 -6.10
C THR A 192 -19.06 -21.35 -6.32
N MET A 193 -18.55 -20.17 -6.63
CA MET A 193 -17.19 -19.89 -7.12
C MET A 193 -16.86 -20.59 -8.44
N GLU A 194 -17.84 -21.15 -9.13
CA GLU A 194 -17.70 -21.81 -10.42
C GLU A 194 -17.58 -20.80 -11.57
N ALA A 195 -16.74 -21.11 -12.56
CA ALA A 195 -16.65 -20.33 -13.79
C ALA A 195 -17.97 -20.39 -14.56
N LYS A 196 -18.53 -19.24 -14.96
CA LYS A 196 -19.81 -19.20 -15.68
C LYS A 196 -19.76 -19.85 -17.06
N LYS A 197 -18.61 -19.83 -17.71
CA LYS A 197 -18.39 -20.38 -19.05
C LYS A 197 -17.93 -21.84 -19.05
N TYR A 198 -17.39 -22.31 -17.94
CA TYR A 198 -16.74 -23.63 -17.84
C TYR A 198 -17.25 -24.36 -16.60
N PRO A 199 -18.24 -25.23 -16.73
CA PRO A 199 -18.71 -26.06 -15.62
C PRO A 199 -17.58 -26.88 -15.02
N HIS A 200 -17.65 -27.12 -13.71
CA HIS A 200 -16.67 -27.86 -12.93
C HIS A 200 -15.27 -27.23 -12.82
N ILE A 201 -15.12 -25.92 -13.16
CA ILE A 201 -13.92 -25.14 -12.90
C ILE A 201 -14.26 -24.06 -11.88
N TYR A 202 -13.52 -24.03 -10.77
CA TYR A 202 -13.76 -23.12 -9.63
C TYR A 202 -12.54 -22.23 -9.42
N PHE A 203 -12.75 -20.94 -9.12
CA PHE A 203 -11.70 -19.97 -8.78
C PHE A 203 -11.87 -19.50 -7.35
N ILE A 204 -10.83 -19.64 -6.52
CA ILE A 204 -10.87 -19.27 -5.10
C ILE A 204 -9.62 -18.50 -4.67
N GLY A 205 -9.78 -17.66 -3.66
CA GLY A 205 -8.67 -16.91 -3.06
C GLY A 205 -8.13 -15.80 -3.95
N GLU A 206 -6.84 -15.58 -3.91
CA GLU A 206 -6.17 -14.43 -4.51
C GLU A 206 -6.03 -14.50 -6.05
N ILE A 207 -6.39 -15.62 -6.68
CA ILE A 207 -6.50 -15.68 -8.16
C ILE A 207 -7.65 -14.80 -8.69
N LEU A 208 -8.63 -14.49 -7.84
CA LEU A 208 -9.73 -13.58 -8.14
C LEU A 208 -9.28 -12.12 -8.08
N ASP A 209 -9.90 -11.24 -8.87
CA ASP A 209 -9.71 -9.78 -8.77
C ASP A 209 -10.34 -9.22 -7.48
N ILE A 210 -9.77 -9.63 -6.33
CA ILE A 210 -10.15 -9.20 -4.99
C ILE A 210 -8.87 -8.93 -4.20
N ASP A 211 -8.65 -7.69 -3.79
CA ASP A 211 -7.62 -7.32 -2.83
C ASP A 211 -8.20 -6.43 -1.72
N GLY A 212 -7.92 -6.82 -0.49
CA GLY A 212 -8.30 -6.08 0.71
C GLY A 212 -7.10 -5.45 1.40
N PHE A 213 -7.34 -4.49 2.29
CA PHE A 213 -6.30 -3.89 3.11
C PHE A 213 -5.65 -4.90 4.08
N CYS A 214 -4.54 -4.49 4.70
CA CYS A 214 -3.95 -5.22 5.83
C CYS A 214 -5.00 -5.39 6.96
N GLY A 215 -5.00 -6.58 7.62
CA GLY A 215 -5.95 -6.89 8.68
C GLY A 215 -6.62 -8.26 8.52
N GLY A 216 -6.06 -9.15 7.70
CA GLY A 216 -6.57 -10.51 7.49
C GLY A 216 -7.67 -10.63 6.44
N PHE A 217 -8.09 -9.54 5.78
CA PHE A 217 -9.17 -9.55 4.79
C PHE A 217 -8.88 -10.47 3.60
N ASN A 218 -7.64 -10.51 3.11
CA ASN A 218 -7.22 -11.38 2.00
C ASN A 218 -7.26 -12.86 2.40
N LEU A 219 -6.85 -13.20 3.62
CA LEU A 219 -7.00 -14.54 4.17
C LEU A 219 -8.47 -14.91 4.36
N GLN A 220 -9.29 -14.00 4.87
CA GLN A 220 -10.73 -14.22 5.02
C GLN A 220 -11.39 -14.44 3.66
N ASN A 221 -11.01 -13.70 2.62
CA ASN A 221 -11.49 -13.92 1.25
C ASN A 221 -11.13 -15.33 0.76
N ALA A 222 -9.86 -15.75 0.95
CA ALA A 222 -9.41 -17.08 0.56
C ALA A 222 -10.22 -18.19 1.25
N TRP A 223 -10.43 -18.09 2.57
CA TRP A 223 -11.25 -19.04 3.33
C TRP A 223 -12.70 -19.05 2.90
N SER A 224 -13.31 -17.88 2.72
CA SER A 224 -14.74 -17.77 2.37
C SER A 224 -15.01 -18.33 0.99
N THR A 225 -14.18 -18.01 0.00
CA THR A 225 -14.33 -18.51 -1.37
C THR A 225 -14.05 -20.01 -1.46
N ALA A 226 -13.10 -20.54 -0.69
CA ALA A 226 -12.83 -21.97 -0.59
C ALA A 226 -14.02 -22.73 0.01
N PHE A 227 -14.61 -22.19 1.09
CA PHE A 227 -15.78 -22.79 1.73
C PHE A 227 -16.97 -22.86 0.75
N VAL A 228 -17.27 -21.76 0.05
CA VAL A 228 -18.37 -21.70 -0.91
C VAL A 228 -18.19 -22.70 -2.06
N ALA A 229 -16.95 -22.84 -2.58
CA ALA A 229 -16.67 -23.83 -3.61
C ALA A 229 -16.82 -25.26 -3.11
N ALA A 230 -16.34 -25.56 -1.91
CA ALA A 230 -16.45 -26.89 -1.31
C ALA A 230 -17.91 -27.31 -1.08
N GLU A 231 -18.74 -26.41 -0.56
CA GLU A 231 -20.18 -26.65 -0.40
C GLU A 231 -20.87 -26.92 -1.77
N ALA A 232 -20.52 -26.15 -2.80
CA ALA A 232 -21.06 -26.33 -4.13
C ALA A 232 -20.68 -27.70 -4.71
N ILE A 233 -19.41 -28.09 -4.67
CA ILE A 233 -18.91 -29.37 -5.17
C ILE A 233 -19.54 -30.55 -4.41
N SER A 234 -19.74 -30.42 -3.10
CA SER A 234 -20.33 -31.48 -2.26
C SER A 234 -21.84 -31.66 -2.48
N SER A 235 -22.48 -30.71 -3.15
CA SER A 235 -23.91 -30.72 -3.40
C SER A 235 -24.30 -31.40 -4.74
N TYR A 236 -23.30 -31.79 -5.52
CA TYR A 236 -23.43 -32.58 -6.75
C TYR A 236 -23.26 -34.09 -6.43
#